data_c13bae72929b850c132eb99f5f61395a
#
_entry.id   c13bae72929b850c132eb99f5f61395a
#
_cell.length_a   1.000
_cell.length_b   1.000
_cell.length_c   1.000
_cell.angle_alpha   90.00
_cell.angle_beta   90.00
_cell.angle_gamma   90.00
#
_symmetry.space_group_name_H-M   'P 1'
#
loop_
_entity.id
_entity.type
_entity.pdbx_description
1 polymer ?
#
loop_
_entity_poly.entity_id
_entity_poly.type
_entity_poly.pdbx_seq_one_letter_code
_entity_poly.pdbx_strand_id
1 'polypeptide(L)'
;MNDWSDALGLLEVRGFTAAFVAADAMSKAAQVQLGTSARIGDGLVTIVTSGQIAAVQEALAAGVVAAERVGRVVARHVIGRPSPELRAVFAFGSAGADGKQAGRGAIDDR
;
A
#
# COMPACT_ATOMS: atom_id res chain seq x y z
N MET A 1 11.36 9.93 -5.97
CA MET A 1 12.34 9.35 -5.08
C MET A 1 11.88 9.36 -3.64
N ASN A 2 12.02 8.26 -2.96
CA ASN A 2 11.72 8.23 -1.55
C ASN A 2 12.78 8.90 -0.77
N ASP A 3 12.40 9.73 0.16
CA ASP A 3 13.35 10.19 1.13
C ASP A 3 12.88 9.75 2.49
N TRP A 4 13.70 10.01 3.47
CA TRP A 4 13.47 9.51 4.80
C TRP A 4 12.37 10.23 5.55
N SER A 5 11.81 11.26 4.92
CA SER A 5 10.71 12.00 5.54
C SER A 5 9.35 11.53 5.06
N ASP A 6 9.30 10.61 4.10
CA ASP A 6 8.03 10.12 3.61
C ASP A 6 7.26 9.37 4.69
N ALA A 7 5.97 9.62 4.70
CA ALA A 7 5.06 8.91 5.59
C ALA A 7 4.64 7.59 4.97
N LEU A 8 4.17 6.69 5.80
CA LEU A 8 3.55 5.45 5.35
C LEU A 8 2.08 5.45 5.71
N GLY A 9 1.28 4.92 4.83
CA GLY A 9 -0.13 4.66 5.09
C GLY A 9 -0.40 3.18 4.88
N LEU A 10 -1.25 2.65 5.73
CA LEU A 10 -1.61 1.24 5.68
C LEU A 10 -3.13 1.14 5.61
N LEU A 11 -3.60 0.34 4.67
CA LEU A 11 -5.02 0.08 4.52
C LEU A 11 -5.21 -1.41 4.40
N GLU A 12 -5.89 -1.99 5.38
CA GLU A 12 -6.14 -3.42 5.37
C GLU A 12 -7.60 -3.64 5.01
N VAL A 13 -7.83 -4.45 4.00
CA VAL A 13 -9.17 -4.71 3.50
C VAL A 13 -9.39 -6.20 3.38
N ARG A 14 -10.65 -6.60 3.42
CA ARG A 14 -11.01 -7.99 3.17
C ARG A 14 -11.63 -8.08 1.79
N GLY A 15 -11.06 -8.96 0.97
CA GLY A 15 -11.52 -9.17 -0.39
C GLY A 15 -10.54 -8.62 -1.41
N PHE A 16 -10.20 -9.45 -2.39
CA PHE A 16 -9.24 -9.04 -3.41
C PHE A 16 -9.80 -7.94 -4.30
N THR A 17 -11.11 -8.02 -4.62
CA THR A 17 -11.72 -6.97 -5.42
C THR A 17 -11.67 -5.63 -4.69
N ALA A 18 -11.96 -5.66 -3.38
CA ALA A 18 -11.87 -4.43 -2.59
C ALA A 18 -10.45 -3.86 -2.61
N ALA A 19 -9.44 -4.73 -2.54
CA ALA A 19 -8.06 -4.30 -2.58
C ALA A 19 -7.71 -3.63 -3.92
N PHE A 20 -8.14 -4.23 -5.01
CA PHE A 20 -7.84 -3.67 -6.33
C PHE A 20 -8.51 -2.32 -6.55
N VAL A 21 -9.78 -2.20 -6.19
CA VAL A 21 -10.45 -0.91 -6.40
C VAL A 21 -9.90 0.15 -5.45
N ALA A 22 -9.49 -0.25 -4.25
CA ALA A 22 -8.88 0.70 -3.32
C ALA A 22 -7.54 1.19 -3.86
N ALA A 23 -6.70 0.27 -4.32
CA ALA A 23 -5.38 0.64 -4.84
C ALA A 23 -5.51 1.57 -6.03
N ASP A 24 -6.44 1.28 -6.93
CA ASP A 24 -6.68 2.14 -8.07
C ASP A 24 -7.10 3.54 -7.63
N ALA A 25 -8.05 3.62 -6.72
CA ALA A 25 -8.52 4.92 -6.23
C ALA A 25 -7.42 5.69 -5.54
N MET A 26 -6.59 5.01 -4.75
CA MET A 26 -5.50 5.64 -4.05
C MET A 26 -4.46 6.22 -5.01
N SER A 27 -4.12 5.47 -6.03
CA SER A 27 -3.11 5.92 -6.99
C SER A 27 -3.60 7.11 -7.81
N LYS A 28 -4.91 7.21 -8.00
CA LYS A 28 -5.49 8.32 -8.76
C LYS A 28 -5.72 9.56 -7.91
N ALA A 29 -5.84 9.39 -6.60
CA ALA A 29 -6.20 10.50 -5.71
C ALA A 29 -5.01 11.36 -5.34
N ALA A 30 -3.81 10.81 -5.29
CA ALA A 30 -2.66 11.55 -4.78
C ALA A 30 -1.36 10.97 -5.32
N GLN A 31 -0.30 11.75 -5.18
CA GLN A 31 1.04 11.34 -5.61
C GLN A 31 1.64 10.46 -4.53
N VAL A 32 1.45 9.17 -4.65
CA VAL A 32 1.97 8.19 -3.68
C VAL A 32 2.49 6.97 -4.41
N GLN A 33 3.35 6.23 -3.74
CA GLN A 33 3.78 4.92 -4.19
C GLN A 33 2.98 3.86 -3.46
N LEU A 34 2.69 2.76 -4.11
CA LEU A 34 1.89 1.69 -3.53
C LEU A 34 2.62 0.37 -3.55
N GLY A 35 2.34 -0.43 -2.54
CA GLY A 35 2.73 -1.81 -2.50
C GLY A 35 1.61 -2.61 -1.84
N THR A 36 1.64 -3.91 -1.99
CA THR A 36 0.61 -4.74 -1.41
C THR A 36 1.20 -5.97 -0.74
N SER A 37 0.43 -6.52 0.18
CA SER A 37 0.74 -7.77 0.83
C SER A 37 -0.56 -8.50 1.06
N ALA A 38 -0.62 -9.76 0.68
CA ALA A 38 -1.85 -10.54 0.80
C ALA A 38 -1.63 -11.73 1.71
N ARG A 39 -2.65 -12.07 2.49
CA ARG A 39 -2.64 -13.29 3.26
C ARG A 39 -3.43 -14.33 2.52
N ILE A 40 -2.80 -15.46 2.31
CA ILE A 40 -3.46 -16.55 1.62
C ILE A 40 -4.46 -17.18 2.57
N GLY A 41 -5.66 -17.41 2.07
CA GLY A 41 -6.65 -18.19 2.79
C GLY A 41 -7.74 -17.42 3.48
N ASP A 42 -7.54 -16.13 3.75
CA ASP A 42 -8.59 -15.38 4.45
C ASP A 42 -8.98 -14.09 3.73
N GLY A 43 -8.39 -13.83 2.58
CA GLY A 43 -8.78 -12.66 1.78
C GLY A 43 -8.33 -11.33 2.31
N LEU A 44 -7.47 -11.32 3.33
CA LEU A 44 -6.95 -10.06 3.84
C LEU A 44 -5.83 -9.55 2.96
N VAL A 45 -5.90 -8.28 2.62
CA VAL A 45 -4.87 -7.63 1.81
C VAL A 45 -4.51 -6.32 2.48
N THR A 46 -3.21 -6.10 2.67
CA THR A 46 -2.72 -4.84 3.18
C THR A 46 -2.14 -4.05 2.02
N ILE A 47 -2.65 -2.85 1.82
CA ILE A 47 -2.11 -1.92 0.84
C ILE A 47 -1.25 -0.94 1.60
N VAL A 48 0.00 -0.81 1.18
CA VAL A 48 0.94 0.08 1.83
C VAL A 48 1.23 1.22 0.86
N THR A 49 1.14 2.44 1.34
CA THR A 49 1.39 3.61 0.50
C THR A 49 2.42 4.50 1.16
N SER A 50 3.18 5.22 0.37
CA SER A 50 4.22 6.08 0.87
C SER A 50 4.25 7.37 0.08
N GLY A 51 4.57 8.47 0.77
CA GLY A 51 4.63 9.78 0.17
C GLY A 51 4.57 10.84 1.25
N GLN A 52 4.36 12.08 0.84
CA GLN A 52 4.16 13.15 1.80
C GLN A 52 2.89 12.87 2.58
N ILE A 53 2.89 13.29 3.84
CA ILE A 53 1.81 12.87 4.74
C ILE A 53 0.43 13.29 4.24
N ALA A 54 0.31 14.49 3.69
CA ALA A 54 -0.99 14.93 3.18
C ALA A 54 -1.46 14.06 2.00
N ALA A 55 -0.54 13.67 1.14
CA ALA A 55 -0.88 12.80 0.01
C ALA A 55 -1.27 11.41 0.49
N VAL A 56 -0.56 10.89 1.50
CA VAL A 56 -0.89 9.59 2.07
C VAL A 56 -2.28 9.62 2.69
N GLN A 57 -2.59 10.68 3.42
CA GLN A 57 -3.92 10.81 4.04
C GLN A 57 -5.01 10.87 2.98
N GLU A 58 -4.77 11.62 1.94
CA GLU A 58 -5.74 11.75 0.85
C GLU A 58 -5.95 10.41 0.14
N ALA A 59 -4.86 9.70 -0.13
CA ALA A 59 -4.93 8.41 -0.77
C ALA A 59 -5.72 7.42 0.08
N LEU A 60 -5.44 7.39 1.40
CA LEU A 60 -6.17 6.48 2.29
C LEU A 60 -7.66 6.78 2.30
N ALA A 61 -8.03 8.05 2.34
CA ALA A 61 -9.44 8.42 2.34
C ALA A 61 -10.15 7.91 1.08
N ALA A 62 -9.50 8.07 -0.07
CA ALA A 62 -10.07 7.58 -1.33
C ALA A 62 -10.16 6.06 -1.35
N GLY A 63 -9.14 5.40 -0.82
CA GLY A 63 -9.12 3.94 -0.78
C GLY A 63 -10.23 3.37 0.09
N VAL A 64 -10.46 3.99 1.25
CA VAL A 64 -11.53 3.54 2.14
C VAL A 64 -12.88 3.61 1.43
N VAL A 65 -13.17 4.74 0.81
CA VAL A 65 -14.46 4.90 0.13
C VAL A 65 -14.64 3.84 -0.97
N ALA A 66 -13.59 3.63 -1.77
CA ALA A 66 -13.68 2.67 -2.86
C ALA A 66 -13.83 1.25 -2.34
N ALA A 67 -13.07 0.89 -1.33
CA ALA A 67 -13.09 -0.48 -0.80
C ALA A 67 -14.44 -0.82 -0.18
N GLU A 68 -15.05 0.14 0.49
CA GLU A 68 -16.30 -0.12 1.20
C GLU A 68 -17.48 -0.37 0.26
N ARG A 69 -17.33 -0.04 -1.00
CA ARG A 69 -18.40 -0.32 -1.97
C ARG A 69 -18.46 -1.77 -2.37
N VAL A 70 -17.35 -2.50 -2.25
CA VAL A 70 -17.29 -3.87 -2.78
C VAL A 70 -16.75 -4.86 -1.77
N GLY A 71 -16.33 -4.40 -0.59
CA GLY A 71 -15.79 -5.28 0.42
C GLY A 71 -15.79 -4.57 1.75
N ARG A 72 -14.73 -4.80 2.53
CA ARG A 72 -14.71 -4.35 3.90
C ARG A 72 -13.34 -3.80 4.27
N VAL A 73 -13.35 -2.62 4.88
CA VAL A 73 -12.13 -2.04 5.45
C VAL A 73 -11.99 -2.58 6.87
N VAL A 74 -10.83 -3.18 7.14
CA VAL A 74 -10.55 -3.76 8.44
C VAL A 74 -9.78 -2.78 9.31
N ALA A 75 -8.81 -2.06 8.73
CA ALA A 75 -8.00 -1.13 9.50
C ALA A 75 -7.35 -0.12 8.58
N ARG A 76 -7.05 1.06 9.11
CA ARG A 76 -6.23 2.04 8.39
C ARG A 76 -5.37 2.76 9.40
N HIS A 77 -4.17 3.16 8.97
CA HIS A 77 -3.26 3.85 9.86
C HIS A 77 -2.26 4.66 9.06
N VAL A 78 -1.80 5.76 9.64
CA VAL A 78 -0.75 6.58 9.07
C VAL A 78 0.42 6.61 10.04
N ILE A 79 1.61 6.37 9.52
CA ILE A 79 2.84 6.49 10.28
C ILE A 79 3.58 7.67 9.68
N GLY A 80 3.61 8.78 10.42
CA GLY A 80 4.12 10.04 9.87
C GLY A 80 5.62 10.03 9.68
N ARG A 81 6.35 9.34 10.56
CA ARG A 81 7.81 9.30 10.51
C ARG A 81 8.29 7.88 10.75
N PRO A 82 8.17 7.02 9.76
CA PRO A 82 8.57 5.63 9.95
C PRO A 82 10.08 5.54 10.19
N SER A 83 10.46 4.60 11.04
CA SER A 83 11.88 4.37 11.32
C SER A 83 12.57 3.82 10.08
N PRO A 84 13.89 3.95 9.99
CA PRO A 84 14.61 3.34 8.88
C PRO A 84 14.39 1.82 8.80
N GLU A 85 14.26 1.16 9.94
CA GLU A 85 14.02 -0.27 9.95
C GLU A 85 12.67 -0.61 9.32
N LEU A 86 11.65 0.19 9.61
CA LEU A 86 10.35 -0.04 9.04
C LEU A 86 10.35 0.22 7.53
N ARG A 87 11.05 1.26 7.11
CA ARG A 87 11.16 1.54 5.68
C ARG A 87 11.80 0.39 4.93
N ALA A 88 12.76 -0.28 5.55
CA ALA A 88 13.40 -1.42 4.92
C ALA A 88 12.43 -2.57 4.72
N VAL A 89 11.46 -2.72 5.63
CA VAL A 89 10.45 -3.77 5.49
C VAL A 89 9.55 -3.51 4.29
N PHE A 90 9.23 -2.24 4.06
CA PHE A 90 8.33 -1.88 2.96
C PHE A 90 9.14 -1.14 1.90
N ALA A 91 9.89 -1.88 1.11
CA ALA A 91 10.68 -1.27 0.05
C ALA A 91 9.78 -0.92 -1.12
N PHE A 92 9.82 0.32 -1.53
CA PHE A 92 9.03 0.83 -2.62
C PHE A 92 9.93 1.27 -3.77
N GLY A 93 9.32 1.60 -4.85
CA GLY A 93 10.01 2.20 -5.95
C GLY A 93 10.97 1.26 -6.62
N SER A 94 12.23 1.46 -6.40
CA SER A 94 13.22 0.68 -7.13
C SER A 94 13.02 -0.81 -6.95
N ALA A 95 12.62 -1.23 -5.77
CA ALA A 95 12.33 -2.62 -5.58
C ALA A 95 11.18 -3.04 -6.45
N GLY A 96 10.17 -2.21 -6.50
CA GLY A 96 9.05 -2.47 -7.35
C GLY A 96 9.41 -2.37 -8.80
N ALA A 97 10.27 -1.47 -9.11
CA ALA A 97 10.69 -1.30 -10.47
C ALA A 97 11.46 -2.49 -10.95
N ASP A 98 12.20 -3.03 -10.06
CA ASP A 98 12.94 -4.16 -10.41
C ASP A 98 12.06 -5.30 -10.61
N GLY A 99 11.11 -5.01 -10.03
CA GLY A 99 10.31 -5.91 -10.10
C GLY A 99 10.54 -7.05 -10.73
N LYS A 100 10.78 -6.78 -10.69
CA LYS A 100 10.91 -7.47 -11.07
C LYS A 100 11.34 -8.30 -10.40
N GLN A 101 11.53 -8.22 -9.70
CA GLN A 101 11.77 -8.82 -9.05
C GLN A 101 11.33 -9.09 -8.20
N ALA A 102 11.28 -8.69 -7.84
CA ALA A 102 10.91 -9.01 -6.90
C ALA A 102 9.86 -9.70 -6.84
N GLY A 103 9.57 -9.58 -6.99
CA GLY A 103 8.72 -10.11 -7.05
C GLY A 103 8.75 -11.11 -7.32
N ARG A 104 9.07 -11.16 -7.40
CA ARG A 104 9.18 -11.83 -7.67
C ARG A 104 9.38 -12.40 -6.94
N GLY A 105 9.53 -12.16 -6.42
CA GLY A 105 9.88 -12.53 -5.89
C GLY A 105 9.32 -13.00 -5.24
N ALA A 106 9.07 -12.76 -5.06
CA ALA A 106 8.55 -13.38 -4.51
C ALA A 106 8.03 -14.36 -5.07
N ILE A 107 7.93 -14.56 -5.52
CA ILE A 107 7.61 -15.27 -6.03
C ILE A 107 8.18 -15.69 -6.74
N ASP A 108 8.57 -15.64 -6.80
CA ASP A 108 9.22 -15.83 -7.40
C ASP A 108 9.69 -16.15 -7.78
N ASP A 109 9.89 -16.31 -7.76
CA ASP A 109 10.54 -16.47 -8.10
C ASP A 109 11.07 -16.78 -8.41
N ARG A 110 11.31 -17.00 -8.39
CA ARG A 110 11.96 -17.32 -8.63
C ARG A 110 12.46 -17.58 -8.88
#